data_78020494c43d24975adb412890546ef0
#
_entry.id   78020494c43d24975adb412890546ef0
#
_cell.length_a   1.000
_cell.length_b   1.000
_cell.length_c   1.000
_cell.angle_alpha   90.00
_cell.angle_beta   90.00
_cell.angle_gamma   90.00
#
_symmetry.space_group_name_H-M   'P 1'
#
loop_
_entity.id
_entity.type
_entity.pdbx_description
1 polymer ?
#
loop_
_entity_poly.entity_id
_entity_poly.type
_entity_poly.pdbx_seq_one_letter_code
_entity_poly.pdbx_strand_id
1 'polypeptide(L)'
;ASIAKGGIVATLNARTSILAAANPMYGKYDPFKNITENVNLPIPLLTRFDLIFVVRDIPTKERDMQIAKHIIQRNTSSGTDKKSVIEVDLLTKYLSYAKRGTPELTKEAEAKILDYYLQMRNVESEEMITVTPRQLEGIIRLSTARARLLMKDKVEEEDAERAIFLIQSMLEDAGVDVNTGKVDLGVLQGKPRSEVSKMQLFMDVLKSLEGDNKVAVEERAFVQELEKSEKFTEEEARNYIRRMLREASIYESKPGH
;
A
#
# COMPACT_ATOMS: atom_id res chain seq x y z
N ALA A 1 12.02 -28.34 6.03
CA ALA A 1 11.12 -29.06 5.11
C ALA A 1 11.64 -30.47 4.91
N SER A 2 10.77 -31.47 4.92
CA SER A 2 11.15 -32.86 4.66
C SER A 2 10.52 -33.31 3.34
N ILE A 3 11.30 -33.95 2.51
CA ILE A 3 10.88 -34.50 1.22
C ILE A 3 11.14 -36.00 1.26
N ALA A 4 10.10 -36.80 0.99
CA ALA A 4 10.19 -38.23 0.80
C ALA A 4 9.80 -38.56 -0.65
N LYS A 5 10.76 -38.99 -1.47
CA LYS A 5 10.54 -39.39 -2.88
C LYS A 5 11.49 -40.48 -3.26
N GLY A 6 10.97 -41.56 -3.85
CA GLY A 6 11.79 -42.66 -4.33
C GLY A 6 12.61 -43.40 -3.27
N GLY A 7 12.11 -43.49 -2.02
CA GLY A 7 12.80 -44.15 -0.91
C GLY A 7 13.87 -43.29 -0.21
N ILE A 8 14.09 -42.07 -0.66
CA ILE A 8 15.03 -41.13 -0.04
C ILE A 8 14.25 -40.13 0.81
N VAL A 9 14.57 -40.04 2.10
CA VAL A 9 14.06 -39.01 3.01
C VAL A 9 15.17 -37.99 3.22
N ALA A 10 14.94 -36.74 2.78
CA ALA A 10 15.87 -35.64 2.99
C ALA A 10 15.18 -34.50 3.77
N THR A 11 15.85 -33.97 4.79
CA THR A 11 15.42 -32.80 5.51
C THR A 11 16.22 -31.59 5.00
N LEU A 12 15.52 -30.64 4.38
CA LEU A 12 16.09 -29.41 3.85
C LEU A 12 15.93 -28.27 4.84
N ASN A 13 16.96 -27.45 4.96
CA ASN A 13 16.86 -26.22 5.72
C ASN A 13 15.99 -25.22 4.94
N ALA A 14 14.82 -24.84 5.50
CA ALA A 14 13.85 -23.94 4.88
C ALA A 14 13.89 -22.52 5.47
N ARG A 15 14.97 -22.13 6.12
CA ARG A 15 15.16 -20.78 6.67
C ARG A 15 15.68 -19.84 5.57
N THR A 16 14.78 -19.33 4.75
CA THR A 16 15.12 -18.48 3.61
C THR A 16 14.28 -17.21 3.63
N SER A 17 14.93 -16.08 3.40
CA SER A 17 14.25 -14.80 3.13
C SER A 17 14.31 -14.53 1.62
N ILE A 18 13.22 -14.02 1.05
CA ILE A 18 13.09 -13.75 -0.37
C ILE A 18 12.84 -12.25 -0.56
N LEU A 19 13.73 -11.60 -1.31
CA LEU A 19 13.51 -10.26 -1.86
C LEU A 19 13.32 -10.43 -3.37
N ALA A 20 12.17 -10.03 -3.89
CA ALA A 20 11.83 -10.13 -5.28
C ALA A 20 11.57 -8.75 -5.89
N ALA A 21 11.93 -8.58 -7.15
CA ALA A 21 11.56 -7.42 -7.96
C ALA A 21 10.95 -7.92 -9.27
N ALA A 22 9.85 -7.31 -9.69
CA ALA A 22 9.17 -7.66 -10.93
C ALA A 22 8.67 -6.39 -11.62
N ASN A 23 8.65 -6.44 -12.96
CA ASN A 23 8.02 -5.41 -13.76
C ASN A 23 6.54 -5.76 -14.02
N PRO A 24 5.67 -4.77 -14.21
CA PRO A 24 4.30 -5.00 -14.65
C PRO A 24 4.27 -5.74 -16.01
N MET A 25 3.29 -6.63 -16.19
CA MET A 25 3.16 -7.48 -17.38
C MET A 25 3.15 -6.70 -18.70
N TYR A 26 2.55 -5.51 -18.70
CA TYR A 26 2.43 -4.65 -19.88
C TYR A 26 3.45 -3.49 -19.89
N GLY A 27 4.53 -3.58 -19.13
CA GLY A 27 5.57 -2.55 -19.06
C GLY A 27 5.21 -1.30 -18.25
N LYS A 28 3.91 -1.10 -17.96
CA LYS A 28 3.39 -0.04 -17.09
C LYS A 28 2.41 -0.63 -16.09
N TYR A 29 2.44 -0.13 -14.86
CA TYR A 29 1.45 -0.47 -13.85
C TYR A 29 0.13 0.20 -14.21
N ASP A 30 -0.93 -0.59 -14.36
CA ASP A 30 -2.28 -0.12 -14.61
C ASP A 30 -2.99 0.07 -13.25
N PRO A 31 -3.30 1.32 -12.85
CA PRO A 31 -3.96 1.57 -11.57
C PRO A 31 -5.41 1.10 -11.52
N PHE A 32 -6.02 0.76 -12.67
CA PHE A 32 -7.39 0.23 -12.75
C PHE A 32 -7.46 -1.29 -12.59
N LYS A 33 -6.31 -1.96 -12.53
CA LYS A 33 -6.19 -3.40 -12.35
C LYS A 33 -5.61 -3.72 -10.98
N ASN A 34 -6.02 -4.86 -10.44
CA ASN A 34 -5.45 -5.33 -9.19
C ASN A 34 -3.97 -5.78 -9.38
N ILE A 35 -3.26 -5.98 -8.27
CA ILE A 35 -1.83 -6.36 -8.30
C ILE A 35 -1.63 -7.68 -9.06
N THR A 36 -2.54 -8.64 -8.93
CA THR A 36 -2.45 -9.95 -9.58
C THR A 36 -2.50 -9.85 -11.10
N GLU A 37 -3.33 -8.96 -11.63
CA GLU A 37 -3.45 -8.70 -13.07
C GLU A 37 -2.24 -7.93 -13.62
N ASN A 38 -1.71 -7.00 -12.82
CA ASN A 38 -0.54 -6.21 -13.21
C ASN A 38 0.75 -7.05 -13.28
N VAL A 39 0.94 -7.99 -12.36
CA VAL A 39 2.21 -8.72 -12.21
C VAL A 39 2.12 -10.14 -12.77
N ASN A 40 0.92 -10.62 -13.08
CA ASN A 40 0.66 -11.99 -13.57
C ASN A 40 1.29 -13.09 -12.67
N LEU A 41 1.18 -12.89 -11.37
CA LEU A 41 1.61 -13.88 -10.38
C LEU A 41 0.40 -14.55 -9.75
N PRO A 42 0.45 -15.88 -9.50
CA PRO A 42 -0.64 -16.58 -8.84
C PRO A 42 -0.94 -16.01 -7.46
N ILE A 43 -2.21 -15.82 -7.13
CA ILE A 43 -2.67 -15.34 -5.81
C ILE A 43 -2.02 -16.11 -4.66
N PRO A 44 -1.90 -17.47 -4.69
CA PRO A 44 -1.24 -18.21 -3.61
C PRO A 44 0.23 -17.86 -3.40
N LEU A 45 0.90 -17.31 -4.41
CA LEU A 45 2.27 -16.83 -4.28
C LEU A 45 2.29 -15.42 -3.66
N LEU A 46 1.45 -14.52 -4.15
CA LEU A 46 1.36 -13.15 -3.64
C LEU A 46 1.00 -13.12 -2.15
N THR A 47 0.06 -13.94 -1.73
CA THR A 47 -0.33 -14.05 -0.31
C THR A 47 0.77 -14.61 0.59
N ARG A 48 1.88 -15.10 0.04
CA ARG A 48 3.04 -15.56 0.81
C ARG A 48 4.08 -14.49 1.07
N PHE A 49 4.01 -13.35 0.41
CA PHE A 49 4.84 -12.20 0.74
C PHE A 49 4.29 -11.47 1.96
N ASP A 50 5.18 -11.07 2.86
CA ASP A 50 4.83 -10.26 4.02
C ASP A 50 4.63 -8.78 3.63
N LEU A 51 5.38 -8.32 2.63
CA LEU A 51 5.32 -6.96 2.11
C LEU A 51 5.36 -6.96 0.57
N ILE A 52 4.54 -6.13 -0.05
CA ILE A 52 4.51 -5.90 -1.50
C ILE A 52 4.43 -4.39 -1.73
N PHE A 53 5.47 -3.79 -2.29
CA PHE A 53 5.49 -2.37 -2.61
C PHE A 53 5.34 -2.16 -4.11
N VAL A 54 4.44 -1.26 -4.49
CA VAL A 54 4.22 -0.85 -5.88
C VAL A 54 5.01 0.45 -6.13
N VAL A 55 6.13 0.34 -6.84
CA VAL A 55 6.94 1.51 -7.20
C VAL A 55 6.47 2.04 -8.56
N ARG A 56 5.78 3.18 -8.54
CA ARG A 56 5.27 3.85 -9.75
C ARG A 56 6.20 4.99 -10.15
N ASP A 57 6.45 5.12 -11.45
CA ASP A 57 7.14 6.26 -12.03
C ASP A 57 6.12 7.37 -12.33
N ILE A 58 5.95 8.27 -11.38
CA ILE A 58 5.08 9.44 -11.53
C ILE A 58 5.99 10.64 -11.83
N PRO A 59 5.91 11.22 -13.05
CA PRO A 59 6.75 12.34 -13.43
C PRO A 59 6.49 13.55 -12.52
N THR A 60 7.53 14.02 -11.86
CA THR A 60 7.54 15.28 -11.11
C THR A 60 8.83 16.03 -11.41
N LYS A 61 8.72 17.30 -11.76
CA LYS A 61 9.85 18.12 -12.21
C LYS A 61 11.02 18.12 -11.22
N GLU A 62 10.74 18.20 -9.93
CA GLU A 62 11.73 18.23 -8.86
C GLU A 62 12.48 16.91 -8.75
N ARG A 63 11.76 15.80 -8.73
CA ARG A 63 12.31 14.45 -8.61
C ARG A 63 13.08 14.05 -9.86
N ASP A 64 12.51 14.33 -11.04
CA ASP A 64 13.15 14.03 -12.33
C ASP A 64 14.47 14.82 -12.48
N MET A 65 14.48 16.08 -12.05
CA MET A 65 15.69 16.90 -12.03
C MET A 65 16.78 16.30 -11.10
N GLN A 66 16.40 15.82 -9.91
CA GLN A 66 17.35 15.20 -8.98
C GLN A 66 17.92 13.91 -9.56
N ILE A 67 17.06 13.05 -10.14
CA ILE A 67 17.48 11.81 -10.79
C ILE A 67 18.42 12.11 -11.97
N ALA A 68 18.02 13.04 -12.85
CA ALA A 68 18.85 13.42 -14.00
C ALA A 68 20.21 13.98 -13.57
N LYS A 69 20.25 14.87 -12.59
CA LYS A 69 21.51 15.39 -12.02
C LYS A 69 22.40 14.27 -11.48
N HIS A 70 21.82 13.33 -10.74
CA HIS A 70 22.56 12.19 -10.18
C HIS A 70 23.16 11.30 -11.29
N ILE A 71 22.37 11.00 -12.34
CA ILE A 71 22.83 10.21 -13.48
C ILE A 71 23.96 10.93 -14.23
N ILE A 72 23.82 12.23 -14.49
CA ILE A 72 24.85 13.04 -15.17
C ILE A 72 26.14 13.07 -14.34
N GLN A 73 26.03 13.38 -13.05
CA GLN A 73 27.21 13.40 -12.16
C GLN A 73 27.93 12.06 -12.10
N ARG A 74 27.17 10.96 -12.07
CA ARG A 74 27.75 9.61 -12.06
C ARG A 74 28.51 9.27 -13.35
N ASN A 75 28.08 9.80 -14.49
CA ASN A 75 28.72 9.56 -15.79
C ASN A 75 29.87 10.54 -16.09
N THR A 76 29.83 11.74 -15.48
CA THR A 76 30.88 12.76 -15.68
C THR A 76 32.04 12.66 -14.68
N SER A 77 31.79 12.07 -13.50
CA SER A 77 32.85 11.84 -12.50
C SER A 77 33.65 10.59 -12.87
N SER A 78 34.88 10.78 -13.29
CA SER A 78 35.85 9.70 -13.56
C SER A 78 36.08 8.89 -12.27
N GLY A 79 35.29 7.87 -12.04
CA GLY A 79 35.64 6.61 -11.35
C GLY A 79 36.02 6.61 -9.87
N THR A 80 36.23 7.70 -9.15
CA THR A 80 36.91 7.67 -7.86
C THR A 80 36.12 8.05 -6.62
N ASP A 81 34.92 8.60 -6.73
CA ASP A 81 34.21 9.08 -5.54
C ASP A 81 32.79 8.44 -5.35
N LYS A 82 32.74 7.12 -5.42
CA LYS A 82 31.59 6.38 -4.82
C LYS A 82 31.88 6.15 -3.33
N LYS A 83 31.94 7.22 -2.54
CA LYS A 83 31.86 7.06 -1.09
C LYS A 83 30.45 6.55 -0.76
N SER A 84 30.32 5.23 -0.56
CA SER A 84 29.14 4.69 0.12
C SER A 84 29.10 5.32 1.52
N VAL A 85 27.91 5.68 1.98
CA VAL A 85 27.70 6.25 3.32
C VAL A 85 28.24 5.30 4.40
N ILE A 86 28.20 4.00 4.15
CA ILE A 86 28.74 2.95 5.01
C ILE A 86 29.61 2.04 4.14
N GLU A 87 30.81 1.71 4.61
CA GLU A 87 31.68 0.76 3.93
C GLU A 87 31.03 -0.64 3.87
N VAL A 88 31.14 -1.32 2.73
CA VAL A 88 30.50 -2.62 2.49
C VAL A 88 30.98 -3.67 3.51
N ASP A 89 32.26 -3.68 3.85
CA ASP A 89 32.82 -4.60 4.84
C ASP A 89 32.24 -4.37 6.24
N LEU A 90 32.11 -3.10 6.64
CA LEU A 90 31.51 -2.72 7.91
C LEU A 90 30.03 -3.16 7.95
N LEU A 91 29.28 -2.88 6.89
CA LEU A 91 27.87 -3.29 6.77
C LEU A 91 27.71 -4.80 6.85
N THR A 92 28.57 -5.55 6.16
CA THR A 92 28.55 -7.02 6.16
C THR A 92 28.81 -7.57 7.56
N LYS A 93 29.79 -7.04 8.26
CA LYS A 93 30.11 -7.43 9.65
C LYS A 93 28.95 -7.09 10.58
N TYR A 94 28.40 -5.89 10.46
CA TYR A 94 27.25 -5.42 11.24
C TYR A 94 26.04 -6.36 11.09
N LEU A 95 25.65 -6.65 9.84
CA LEU A 95 24.53 -7.54 9.56
C LEU A 95 24.77 -8.98 10.03
N SER A 96 26.01 -9.47 9.90
CA SER A 96 26.40 -10.79 10.38
C SER A 96 26.30 -10.88 11.91
N TYR A 97 26.65 -9.82 12.62
CA TYR A 97 26.50 -9.74 14.07
C TYR A 97 25.02 -9.63 14.48
N ALA A 98 24.28 -8.70 13.89
CA ALA A 98 22.86 -8.47 14.16
C ALA A 98 21.99 -9.73 13.95
N LYS A 99 22.33 -10.56 12.96
CA LYS A 99 21.64 -11.84 12.69
C LYS A 99 21.72 -12.86 13.83
N ARG A 100 22.70 -12.74 14.73
CA ARG A 100 22.87 -13.67 15.86
C ARG A 100 21.89 -13.38 17.00
N GLY A 101 21.37 -12.16 17.07
CA GLY A 101 20.41 -11.76 18.10
C GLY A 101 19.11 -12.55 17.98
N THR A 102 18.51 -12.89 19.12
CA THR A 102 17.20 -13.53 19.22
C THR A 102 16.35 -12.72 20.20
N PRO A 103 15.96 -11.47 19.85
CA PRO A 103 15.19 -10.63 20.75
C PRO A 103 13.83 -11.24 21.03
N GLU A 104 13.41 -11.18 22.30
CA GLU A 104 12.11 -11.65 22.77
C GLU A 104 11.10 -10.49 22.79
N LEU A 105 9.83 -10.78 22.48
CA LEU A 105 8.78 -9.76 22.56
C LEU A 105 8.54 -9.34 24.02
N THR A 106 8.37 -8.04 24.23
CA THR A 106 7.84 -7.51 25.48
C THR A 106 6.32 -7.61 25.49
N LYS A 107 5.71 -7.54 26.68
CA LYS A 107 4.24 -7.56 26.83
C LYS A 107 3.58 -6.36 26.14
N GLU A 108 4.24 -5.21 26.15
CA GLU A 108 3.79 -3.98 25.49
C GLU A 108 3.76 -4.16 23.97
N ALA A 109 4.82 -4.75 23.39
CA ALA A 109 4.87 -5.08 21.95
C ALA A 109 3.81 -6.12 21.59
N GLU A 110 3.62 -7.15 22.40
CA GLU A 110 2.55 -8.16 22.20
C GLU A 110 1.16 -7.51 22.18
N ALA A 111 0.87 -6.67 23.17
CA ALA A 111 -0.42 -5.97 23.26
C ALA A 111 -0.67 -5.09 22.04
N LYS A 112 0.34 -4.33 21.59
CA LYS A 112 0.25 -3.46 20.41
C LYS A 112 -0.02 -4.24 19.13
N ILE A 113 0.69 -5.34 18.93
CA ILE A 113 0.53 -6.21 17.75
C ILE A 113 -0.87 -6.85 17.74
N LEU A 114 -1.33 -7.34 18.90
CA LEU A 114 -2.64 -7.95 19.05
C LEU A 114 -3.76 -6.95 18.79
N ASP A 115 -3.69 -5.74 19.36
CA ASP A 115 -4.67 -4.69 19.18
C ASP A 115 -4.81 -4.33 17.70
N TYR A 116 -3.69 -4.07 17.02
CA TYR A 116 -3.70 -3.80 15.58
C TYR A 116 -4.31 -4.93 14.75
N TYR A 117 -3.96 -6.19 15.06
CA TYR A 117 -4.50 -7.34 14.35
C TYR A 117 -6.02 -7.47 14.52
N LEU A 118 -6.52 -7.24 15.74
CA LEU A 118 -7.96 -7.28 16.03
C LEU A 118 -8.70 -6.12 15.36
N GLN A 119 -8.13 -4.91 15.36
CA GLN A 119 -8.69 -3.76 14.64
C GLN A 119 -8.84 -4.06 13.15
N MET A 120 -7.78 -4.59 12.53
CA MET A 120 -7.82 -4.94 11.10
C MET A 120 -8.80 -6.05 10.76
N ARG A 121 -9.08 -6.99 11.68
CA ARG A 121 -10.06 -8.06 11.47
C ARG A 121 -11.50 -7.64 11.70
N ASN A 122 -11.73 -6.65 12.55
CA ASN A 122 -13.09 -6.17 12.87
C ASN A 122 -13.66 -5.22 11.82
N VAL A 123 -12.87 -4.81 10.82
CA VAL A 123 -13.38 -4.03 9.71
C VAL A 123 -14.15 -4.94 8.76
N GLU A 124 -15.47 -5.00 8.96
CA GLU A 124 -16.39 -5.75 8.10
C GLU A 124 -16.58 -5.06 6.75
N SER A 125 -15.88 -5.50 5.72
CA SER A 125 -16.27 -5.20 4.35
C SER A 125 -15.97 -6.38 3.44
N GLU A 126 -16.94 -6.77 2.63
CA GLU A 126 -16.87 -7.90 1.70
C GLU A 126 -15.79 -7.73 0.60
N GLU A 127 -15.22 -6.53 0.44
CA GLU A 127 -14.25 -6.20 -0.60
C GLU A 127 -12.79 -6.16 -0.10
N MET A 128 -12.52 -6.56 1.15
CA MET A 128 -11.21 -6.37 1.77
C MET A 128 -10.23 -7.51 1.57
N ILE A 129 -8.95 -7.12 1.57
CA ILE A 129 -7.84 -8.05 1.81
C ILE A 129 -8.02 -8.65 3.22
N THR A 130 -8.48 -9.89 3.26
CA THR A 130 -8.70 -10.60 4.52
C THR A 130 -7.38 -10.70 5.29
N VAL A 131 -7.29 -10.04 6.44
CA VAL A 131 -6.13 -10.14 7.33
C VAL A 131 -6.10 -11.54 7.92
N THR A 132 -5.12 -12.31 7.52
CA THR A 132 -4.92 -13.69 7.94
C THR A 132 -3.92 -13.77 9.10
N PRO A 133 -3.82 -14.90 9.83
CA PRO A 133 -2.76 -15.11 10.82
C PRO A 133 -1.34 -14.91 10.27
N ARG A 134 -1.15 -15.02 8.95
CA ARG A 134 0.13 -14.78 8.30
C ARG A 134 0.60 -13.33 8.41
N GLN A 135 -0.31 -12.36 8.28
CA GLN A 135 0.03 -10.94 8.49
C GLN A 135 0.47 -10.68 9.92
N LEU A 136 -0.18 -11.31 10.90
CA LEU A 136 0.25 -11.25 12.31
C LEU A 136 1.70 -11.77 12.46
N GLU A 137 2.00 -12.93 11.89
CA GLU A 137 3.37 -13.46 11.88
C GLU A 137 4.34 -12.52 11.13
N GLY A 138 3.88 -11.86 10.05
CA GLY A 138 4.64 -10.85 9.31
C GLY A 138 5.04 -9.68 10.18
N ILE A 139 4.09 -9.14 10.98
CA ILE A 139 4.37 -8.05 11.93
C ILE A 139 5.42 -8.48 12.95
N ILE A 140 5.29 -9.68 13.54
CA ILE A 140 6.24 -10.21 14.52
C ILE A 140 7.63 -10.35 13.87
N ARG A 141 7.73 -10.88 12.62
CA ARG A 141 8.99 -11.01 11.90
C ARG A 141 9.66 -9.65 11.64
N LEU A 142 8.89 -8.65 11.22
CA LEU A 142 9.39 -7.30 10.94
C LEU A 142 9.85 -6.58 12.22
N SER A 143 9.07 -6.67 13.30
CA SER A 143 9.43 -6.10 14.61
C SER A 143 10.72 -6.72 15.15
N THR A 144 10.82 -8.06 15.06
CA THR A 144 12.03 -8.81 15.46
C THR A 144 13.23 -8.43 14.59
N ALA A 145 13.04 -8.25 13.28
CA ALA A 145 14.10 -7.84 12.36
C ALA A 145 14.63 -6.44 12.70
N ARG A 146 13.72 -5.49 13.05
CA ARG A 146 14.10 -4.15 13.49
C ARG A 146 14.90 -4.19 14.79
N ALA A 147 14.44 -4.92 15.81
CA ALA A 147 15.14 -5.06 17.07
C ALA A 147 16.55 -5.67 16.86
N ARG A 148 16.68 -6.67 15.98
CA ARG A 148 18.00 -7.23 15.60
C ARG A 148 18.91 -6.19 14.94
N LEU A 149 18.37 -5.39 14.01
CA LEU A 149 19.13 -4.31 13.38
C LEU A 149 19.62 -3.28 14.38
N LEU A 150 18.87 -3.04 15.44
CA LEU A 150 19.25 -2.12 16.53
C LEU A 150 20.07 -2.81 17.63
N MET A 151 20.41 -4.10 17.44
CA MET A 151 21.15 -4.92 18.42
C MET A 151 20.50 -4.95 19.81
N LYS A 152 19.17 -4.92 19.86
CA LYS A 152 18.38 -5.03 21.08
C LYS A 152 18.20 -6.50 21.46
N ASP A 153 18.10 -6.75 22.77
CA ASP A 153 17.77 -8.09 23.32
C ASP A 153 16.25 -8.31 23.42
N LYS A 154 15.47 -7.23 23.29
CA LYS A 154 14.00 -7.25 23.37
C LYS A 154 13.39 -6.49 22.20
N VAL A 155 12.22 -6.98 21.76
CA VAL A 155 11.35 -6.28 20.83
C VAL A 155 10.43 -5.37 21.64
N GLU A 156 10.63 -4.09 21.57
CA GLU A 156 9.88 -3.08 22.30
C GLU A 156 8.65 -2.61 21.50
N GLU A 157 7.75 -1.86 22.14
CA GLU A 157 6.53 -1.31 21.51
C GLU A 157 6.87 -0.51 20.23
N GLU A 158 7.93 0.32 20.27
CA GLU A 158 8.37 1.10 19.10
C GLU A 158 8.74 0.22 17.91
N ASP A 159 9.31 -0.96 18.14
CA ASP A 159 9.67 -1.90 17.08
C ASP A 159 8.41 -2.47 16.41
N ALA A 160 7.37 -2.73 17.21
CA ALA A 160 6.06 -3.15 16.72
C ALA A 160 5.36 -2.03 15.93
N GLU A 161 5.38 -0.79 16.43
CA GLU A 161 4.81 0.37 15.74
C GLU A 161 5.43 0.61 14.36
N ARG A 162 6.76 0.47 14.27
CA ARG A 162 7.45 0.62 12.98
C ARG A 162 7.13 -0.50 11.99
N ALA A 163 6.96 -1.72 12.47
CA ALA A 163 6.51 -2.84 11.64
C ALA A 163 5.07 -2.64 11.14
N ILE A 164 4.18 -2.20 12.02
CA ILE A 164 2.79 -1.84 11.70
C ILE A 164 2.76 -0.72 10.66
N PHE A 165 3.55 0.34 10.85
CA PHE A 165 3.66 1.46 9.91
C PHE A 165 4.06 0.99 8.50
N LEU A 166 5.01 0.05 8.38
CA LEU A 166 5.41 -0.50 7.08
C LEU A 166 4.25 -1.24 6.39
N ILE A 167 3.47 -2.00 7.15
CA ILE A 167 2.31 -2.71 6.60
C ILE A 167 1.22 -1.72 6.21
N GLN A 168 0.96 -0.70 7.02
CA GLN A 168 0.00 0.36 6.69
C GLN A 168 0.41 1.10 5.42
N SER A 169 1.68 1.51 5.31
CA SER A 169 2.19 2.17 4.10
C SER A 169 2.05 1.29 2.85
N MET A 170 2.29 -0.02 2.98
CA MET A 170 2.08 -0.97 1.89
C MET A 170 0.60 -1.04 1.48
N LEU A 171 -0.31 -1.10 2.44
CA LEU A 171 -1.76 -1.14 2.18
C LEU A 171 -2.24 0.16 1.54
N GLU A 172 -1.78 1.31 2.01
CA GLU A 172 -2.07 2.61 1.41
C GLU A 172 -1.55 2.72 -0.03
N ASP A 173 -0.34 2.24 -0.31
CA ASP A 173 0.21 2.17 -1.66
C ASP A 173 -0.59 1.22 -2.58
N ALA A 174 -1.17 0.17 -2.00
CA ALA A 174 -2.08 -0.74 -2.69
C ALA A 174 -3.51 -0.17 -2.84
N GLY A 175 -3.79 1.03 -2.31
CA GLY A 175 -5.08 1.70 -2.41
C GLY A 175 -6.08 1.29 -1.33
N VAL A 176 -5.62 0.73 -0.22
CA VAL A 176 -6.47 0.42 0.94
C VAL A 176 -6.38 1.55 1.95
N ASP A 177 -7.51 2.15 2.30
CA ASP A 177 -7.59 3.07 3.45
C ASP A 177 -7.53 2.26 4.74
N VAL A 178 -6.45 2.42 5.48
CA VAL A 178 -6.17 1.66 6.69
C VAL A 178 -7.17 1.94 7.82
N ASN A 179 -7.77 3.14 7.86
CA ASN A 179 -8.71 3.52 8.92
C ASN A 179 -10.12 2.98 8.67
N THR A 180 -10.56 2.98 7.42
CA THR A 180 -11.90 2.51 7.04
C THR A 180 -11.87 1.08 6.50
N GLY A 181 -10.69 0.57 6.19
CA GLY A 181 -10.48 -0.71 5.54
C GLY A 181 -11.04 -0.80 4.12
N LYS A 182 -11.58 0.27 3.58
CA LYS A 182 -12.12 0.31 2.22
C LYS A 182 -11.00 0.50 1.21
N VAL A 183 -11.16 -0.15 0.07
CA VAL A 183 -10.26 0.07 -1.07
C VAL A 183 -10.51 1.48 -1.60
N ASP A 184 -9.51 2.34 -1.52
CA ASP A 184 -9.57 3.67 -2.11
C ASP A 184 -9.35 3.55 -3.62
N LEU A 185 -10.45 3.43 -4.36
CA LEU A 185 -10.46 3.36 -5.82
C LEU A 185 -9.75 4.54 -6.47
N GLY A 186 -9.66 5.68 -5.79
CA GLY A 186 -8.96 6.86 -6.31
C GLY A 186 -7.45 6.72 -6.28
N VAL A 187 -6.89 6.09 -5.25
CA VAL A 187 -5.45 5.78 -5.18
C VAL A 187 -5.10 4.72 -6.21
N LEU A 188 -5.96 3.72 -6.40
CA LEU A 188 -5.83 2.72 -7.48
C LEU A 188 -5.89 3.37 -8.88
N GLN A 189 -6.66 4.44 -9.05
CA GLN A 189 -6.81 5.16 -10.30
C GLN A 189 -5.68 6.18 -10.58
N GLY A 190 -4.69 6.31 -9.69
CA GLY A 190 -3.58 7.25 -9.88
C GLY A 190 -3.99 8.73 -9.85
N LYS A 191 -5.19 9.03 -9.34
CA LYS A 191 -5.69 10.41 -9.22
C LYS A 191 -5.00 11.13 -8.06
N PRO A 192 -4.71 12.44 -8.16
CA PRO A 192 -4.17 13.20 -7.04
C PRO A 192 -5.09 13.11 -5.82
N ARG A 193 -4.53 13.10 -4.60
CA ARG A 193 -5.31 13.06 -3.34
C ARG A 193 -6.44 14.10 -3.30
N SER A 194 -6.25 15.26 -3.93
CA SER A 194 -7.28 16.30 -4.06
C SER A 194 -8.47 15.85 -4.93
N GLU A 195 -8.23 15.10 -6.01
CA GLU A 195 -9.30 14.56 -6.86
C GLU A 195 -10.03 13.38 -6.19
N VAL A 196 -9.32 12.56 -5.45
CA VAL A 196 -9.89 11.46 -4.65
C VAL A 196 -10.84 12.01 -3.60
N SER A 197 -10.40 13.05 -2.88
CA SER A 197 -11.22 13.75 -1.90
C SER A 197 -12.47 14.40 -2.54
N LYS A 198 -12.36 14.92 -3.77
CA LYS A 198 -13.49 15.44 -4.54
C LYS A 198 -14.45 14.33 -4.97
N MET A 199 -13.93 13.18 -5.39
CA MET A 199 -14.74 12.04 -5.82
C MET A 199 -15.50 11.39 -4.66
N GLN A 200 -14.86 11.19 -3.52
CA GLN A 200 -15.52 10.67 -2.31
C GLN A 200 -16.64 11.60 -1.88
N LEU A 201 -16.36 12.90 -1.75
CA LEU A 201 -17.35 13.88 -1.40
C LEU A 201 -18.52 13.89 -2.39
N PHE A 202 -18.25 13.82 -3.69
CA PHE A 202 -19.25 13.74 -4.73
C PHE A 202 -20.19 12.53 -4.55
N MET A 203 -19.61 11.35 -4.29
CA MET A 203 -20.38 10.12 -4.07
C MET A 203 -21.14 10.14 -2.73
N ASP A 204 -20.57 10.71 -1.69
CA ASP A 204 -21.21 10.83 -0.37
C ASP A 204 -22.40 11.78 -0.43
N VAL A 205 -22.27 12.92 -1.10
CA VAL A 205 -23.37 13.87 -1.31
C VAL A 205 -24.47 13.25 -2.18
N LEU A 206 -24.10 12.52 -3.25
CA LEU A 206 -25.07 11.83 -4.08
C LEU A 206 -25.88 10.80 -3.27
N LYS A 207 -25.20 9.92 -2.52
CA LYS A 207 -25.85 8.94 -1.65
C LYS A 207 -26.73 9.57 -0.58
N SER A 208 -26.29 10.69 -0.01
CA SER A 208 -27.07 11.42 0.99
C SER A 208 -28.39 11.96 0.41
N LEU A 209 -28.37 12.42 -0.82
CA LEU A 209 -29.56 12.95 -1.50
C LEU A 209 -30.47 11.85 -2.07
N GLU A 210 -29.90 10.72 -2.53
CA GLU A 210 -30.67 9.54 -2.94
C GLU A 210 -31.46 8.91 -1.79
N GLY A 211 -30.94 8.98 -0.57
CA GLY A 211 -31.49 8.34 0.61
C GLY A 211 -31.64 6.81 0.46
N ASP A 212 -32.28 6.17 1.45
CA ASP A 212 -32.47 4.70 1.47
C ASP A 212 -33.37 4.18 0.32
N ASN A 213 -34.20 5.06 -0.26
CA ASN A 213 -35.13 4.71 -1.33
C ASN A 213 -34.55 4.88 -2.75
N LYS A 214 -33.30 5.27 -2.87
CA LYS A 214 -32.61 5.49 -4.17
C LYS A 214 -33.44 6.37 -5.14
N VAL A 215 -33.91 7.50 -4.66
CA VAL A 215 -34.70 8.43 -5.46
C VAL A 215 -33.76 9.20 -6.39
N ALA A 216 -34.17 9.42 -7.64
CA ALA A 216 -33.41 10.22 -8.59
C ALA A 216 -33.18 11.65 -8.04
N VAL A 217 -31.95 12.13 -8.11
CA VAL A 217 -31.52 13.41 -7.55
C VAL A 217 -31.53 14.47 -8.64
N GLU A 218 -32.18 15.60 -8.40
CA GLU A 218 -32.17 16.74 -9.33
C GLU A 218 -30.77 17.36 -9.41
N GLU A 219 -30.23 17.56 -10.63
CA GLU A 219 -28.88 18.11 -10.86
C GLU A 219 -28.65 19.43 -10.12
N ARG A 220 -29.67 20.31 -10.10
CA ARG A 220 -29.56 21.61 -9.39
C ARG A 220 -29.36 21.45 -7.90
N ALA A 221 -30.15 20.58 -7.25
CA ALA A 221 -30.03 20.32 -5.82
C ALA A 221 -28.67 19.69 -5.50
N PHE A 222 -28.20 18.81 -6.36
CA PHE A 222 -26.89 18.16 -6.20
C PHE A 222 -25.73 19.15 -6.33
N VAL A 223 -25.75 20.04 -7.33
CA VAL A 223 -24.75 21.09 -7.50
C VAL A 223 -24.70 22.01 -6.29
N GLN A 224 -25.86 22.44 -5.78
CA GLN A 224 -25.92 23.30 -4.60
C GLN A 224 -25.34 22.65 -3.35
N GLU A 225 -25.56 21.34 -3.17
CA GLU A 225 -25.01 20.63 -2.01
C GLU A 225 -23.51 20.44 -2.13
N LEU A 226 -23.00 20.20 -3.34
CA LEU A 226 -21.54 20.14 -3.61
C LEU A 226 -20.85 21.50 -3.35
N GLU A 227 -21.49 22.63 -3.69
CA GLU A 227 -20.95 23.97 -3.42
C GLU A 227 -20.83 24.26 -1.93
N LYS A 228 -21.77 23.82 -1.10
CA LYS A 228 -21.69 24.00 0.36
C LYS A 228 -20.44 23.37 0.99
N SER A 229 -19.84 22.42 0.32
CA SER A 229 -18.63 21.73 0.80
C SER A 229 -17.34 22.55 0.66
N GLU A 230 -17.37 23.73 0.03
CA GLU A 230 -16.22 24.58 -0.31
C GLU A 230 -15.13 23.91 -1.19
N LYS A 231 -15.35 22.68 -1.63
CA LYS A 231 -14.40 21.92 -2.48
C LYS A 231 -14.75 21.98 -3.97
N PHE A 232 -15.96 22.42 -4.30
CA PHE A 232 -16.43 22.58 -5.67
C PHE A 232 -17.01 23.97 -5.89
N THR A 233 -16.67 24.59 -7.01
CA THR A 233 -17.44 25.69 -7.58
C THR A 233 -18.58 25.13 -8.42
N GLU A 234 -19.62 25.93 -8.71
CA GLU A 234 -20.75 25.50 -9.55
C GLU A 234 -20.27 24.93 -10.91
N GLU A 235 -19.33 25.62 -11.55
CA GLU A 235 -18.79 25.21 -12.83
C GLU A 235 -18.01 23.89 -12.74
N GLU A 236 -17.20 23.73 -11.69
CA GLU A 236 -16.48 22.49 -11.44
C GLU A 236 -17.41 21.32 -11.15
N ALA A 237 -18.48 21.52 -10.35
CA ALA A 237 -19.46 20.50 -10.03
C ALA A 237 -20.18 20.01 -11.32
N ARG A 238 -20.66 20.93 -12.16
CA ARG A 238 -21.28 20.58 -13.45
C ARG A 238 -20.33 19.85 -14.42
N ASN A 239 -19.07 20.28 -14.46
CA ASN A 239 -18.06 19.60 -15.28
C ASN A 239 -17.77 18.21 -14.75
N TYR A 240 -17.77 18.04 -13.43
CA TYR A 240 -17.54 16.77 -12.77
C TYR A 240 -18.69 15.79 -13.01
N ILE A 241 -19.94 16.23 -12.93
CA ILE A 241 -21.14 15.45 -13.28
C ILE A 241 -21.06 14.95 -14.73
N ARG A 242 -20.76 15.84 -15.69
CA ARG A 242 -20.61 15.46 -17.11
C ARG A 242 -19.50 14.45 -17.34
N ARG A 243 -18.42 14.52 -16.54
CA ARG A 243 -17.32 13.55 -16.61
C ARG A 243 -17.78 12.20 -16.06
N MET A 244 -18.44 12.16 -14.91
CA MET A 244 -18.94 10.93 -14.30
C MET A 244 -19.99 10.21 -15.16
N LEU A 245 -20.86 10.95 -15.84
CA LEU A 245 -21.79 10.40 -16.83
C LEU A 245 -21.06 9.77 -18.02
N ARG A 246 -20.01 10.43 -18.55
CA ARG A 246 -19.18 9.88 -19.65
C ARG A 246 -18.39 8.64 -19.25
N GLU A 247 -17.93 8.58 -17.99
CA GLU A 247 -17.21 7.43 -17.44
C GLU A 247 -18.15 6.30 -16.99
N ALA A 248 -19.47 6.46 -17.20
CA ALA A 248 -20.52 5.53 -16.77
C ALA A 248 -20.50 5.18 -15.26
N SER A 249 -19.94 6.07 -14.43
CA SER A 249 -19.90 5.94 -12.99
C SER A 249 -21.22 6.32 -12.33
N ILE A 250 -22.00 7.17 -12.99
CA ILE A 250 -23.40 7.54 -12.66
C ILE A 250 -24.22 7.48 -13.96
N TYR A 251 -25.52 7.42 -13.85
CA TYR A 251 -26.43 7.45 -14.99
C TYR A 251 -27.55 8.47 -14.78
N GLU A 252 -28.00 9.07 -15.85
CA GLU A 252 -29.11 9.99 -15.85
C GLU A 252 -30.42 9.20 -16.06
N SER A 253 -31.30 9.22 -15.06
CA SER A 253 -32.58 8.49 -15.11
C SER A 253 -33.65 9.23 -15.94
N LYS A 254 -33.61 10.56 -15.93
CA LYS A 254 -34.41 11.49 -16.71
C LYS A 254 -33.58 12.74 -17.00
N PRO A 255 -33.83 13.51 -18.05
CA PRO A 255 -33.12 14.77 -18.31
C PRO A 255 -33.08 15.67 -17.07
N GLY A 256 -31.87 15.95 -16.55
CA GLY A 256 -31.63 16.74 -15.35
C GLY A 256 -31.79 16.02 -14.01
N HIS A 257 -31.88 14.68 -13.99
CA HIS A 257 -31.98 13.86 -12.78
C HIS A 257 -31.05 12.65 -12.79
#